data_2680130401ea22d4f0818597ad1a1e04
#
_entry.id   2680130401ea22d4f0818597ad1a1e04
#
_cell.length_a   1.000
_cell.length_b   1.000
_cell.length_c   1.000
_cell.angle_alpha   90.00
_cell.angle_beta   90.00
_cell.angle_gamma   90.00
#
_symmetry.space_group_name_H-M   'P 1'
#
loop_
_entity.id
_entity.type
_entity.pdbx_description
1 polymer ?
#
loop_
_entity_poly.entity_id
_entity_poly.type
_entity_poly.pdbx_seq_one_letter_code
_entity_poly.pdbx_strand_id
1 'polypeptide(L)'
;SNWDGRIIPTYRPDSVVDPESREFKKNLVKFGELANEDINLWDGYLKAHRSRRLFFKEMGATASDHGHPTARTENLSYQEAEQLYKRILAKDFTSEEADRFRGQMLTEMAKMSCEDGLVMQIHPGSRRNHSNKIFDKFGLDKGFDIPGRTDYVSALKPLLDEVGLRTDLTIILFTLDESSYSRELAPMAGVYPALKLGPPWWFFDSFEGMKRFRESTTETCGFYNTVGFNDDTRAFCSIPARHDVARRVDCSYLAELVSSGRLRENEAYEVAYDLAYGLAKSAYKL
;
A
#
# COMPACT_ATOMS: atom_id res chain seq x y z
N SER A 1 18.92 10.78 24.59
CA SER A 1 17.89 9.79 24.95
C SER A 1 18.43 8.40 24.65
N ASN A 2 18.24 7.44 25.55
CA ASN A 2 18.60 6.03 25.33
C ASN A 2 17.53 5.30 24.49
N TRP A 3 17.00 5.96 23.46
CA TRP A 3 16.02 5.35 22.57
C TRP A 3 16.73 4.75 21.35
N ASP A 4 16.61 3.43 21.19
CA ASP A 4 17.24 2.67 20.11
C ASP A 4 16.35 2.55 18.84
N GLY A 5 15.18 3.19 18.85
CA GLY A 5 14.26 3.19 17.71
C GLY A 5 14.81 3.99 16.52
N ARG A 6 14.33 3.64 15.31
CA ARG A 6 14.68 4.34 14.08
C ARG A 6 13.45 5.03 13.49
N ILE A 7 13.64 6.23 12.95
CA ILE A 7 12.66 6.92 12.12
C ILE A 7 13.27 7.02 10.73
N ILE A 8 12.63 6.39 9.76
CA ILE A 8 13.08 6.37 8.38
C ILE A 8 11.98 6.91 7.46
N PRO A 9 12.33 7.54 6.32
CA PRO A 9 11.34 8.04 5.38
C PRO A 9 10.71 6.90 4.56
N THR A 10 9.57 7.19 3.93
CA THR A 10 8.93 6.35 2.92
C THR A 10 8.71 7.17 1.66
N TYR A 11 9.00 6.62 0.49
CA TYR A 11 8.78 7.30 -0.79
C TYR A 11 7.30 7.27 -1.17
N ARG A 12 6.63 8.43 -1.12
CA ARG A 12 5.21 8.57 -1.46
C ARG A 12 5.01 9.56 -2.60
N PRO A 13 4.79 9.10 -3.85
CA PRO A 13 4.72 9.96 -5.03
C PRO A 13 3.32 10.50 -5.35
N ASP A 14 2.28 10.24 -4.57
CA ASP A 14 0.88 10.56 -4.90
C ASP A 14 0.70 11.99 -5.42
N SER A 15 1.39 12.97 -4.86
CA SER A 15 1.28 14.37 -5.22
C SER A 15 1.76 14.72 -6.64
N VAL A 16 2.52 13.81 -7.28
CA VAL A 16 3.02 13.95 -8.66
C VAL A 16 2.52 12.85 -9.58
N VAL A 17 1.62 11.99 -9.08
CA VAL A 17 0.98 10.89 -9.81
C VAL A 17 -0.52 11.13 -10.01
N ASP A 18 -1.18 11.89 -9.13
CA ASP A 18 -2.60 12.18 -9.26
C ASP A 18 -2.87 13.45 -10.09
N PRO A 19 -3.26 13.33 -11.38
CA PRO A 19 -3.46 14.47 -12.27
C PRO A 19 -4.72 15.30 -11.94
N GLU A 20 -5.66 14.75 -11.17
CA GLU A 20 -6.87 15.45 -10.72
C GLU A 20 -6.61 16.34 -9.49
N SER A 21 -5.45 16.20 -8.86
CA SER A 21 -5.04 17.10 -7.77
C SER A 21 -4.82 18.52 -8.26
N ARG A 22 -5.38 19.50 -7.52
CA ARG A 22 -5.23 20.94 -7.84
C ARG A 22 -3.76 21.38 -7.91
N GLU A 23 -2.90 20.79 -7.09
CA GLU A 23 -1.48 21.12 -6.97
C GLU A 23 -0.58 20.29 -7.91
N PHE A 24 -1.16 19.35 -8.69
CA PHE A 24 -0.40 18.40 -9.52
C PHE A 24 0.67 19.09 -10.35
N LYS A 25 0.30 20.08 -11.18
CA LYS A 25 1.24 20.79 -12.08
C LYS A 25 2.37 21.48 -11.32
N LYS A 26 2.04 22.14 -10.21
CA LYS A 26 3.03 22.81 -9.36
C LYS A 26 3.99 21.82 -8.72
N ASN A 27 3.46 20.70 -8.21
CA ASN A 27 4.26 19.65 -7.62
C ASN A 27 5.15 18.97 -8.65
N LEU A 28 4.65 18.78 -9.87
CA LEU A 28 5.39 18.17 -10.97
C LEU A 28 6.59 19.03 -11.40
N VAL A 29 6.43 20.36 -11.51
CA VAL A 29 7.55 21.27 -11.80
C VAL A 29 8.62 21.17 -10.73
N LYS A 30 8.24 21.27 -9.46
CA LYS A 30 9.16 21.13 -8.33
C LYS A 30 9.84 19.75 -8.31
N PHE A 31 9.13 18.73 -8.69
CA PHE A 31 9.64 17.36 -8.78
C PHE A 31 10.76 17.23 -9.83
N GLY A 32 10.55 17.80 -11.02
CA GLY A 32 11.57 17.87 -12.08
C GLY A 32 12.82 18.65 -11.65
N GLU A 33 12.63 19.82 -11.02
CA GLU A 33 13.73 20.62 -10.47
C GLU A 33 14.54 19.83 -9.44
N LEU A 34 13.88 19.17 -8.49
CA LEU A 34 14.54 18.37 -7.45
C LEU A 34 15.27 17.14 -7.98
N ALA A 35 14.79 16.57 -9.08
CA ALA A 35 15.40 15.41 -9.73
C ALA A 35 16.44 15.80 -10.80
N ASN A 36 16.46 17.06 -11.19
CA ASN A 36 17.23 17.58 -12.34
C ASN A 36 16.93 16.83 -13.64
N GLU A 37 15.61 16.61 -13.90
CA GLU A 37 15.13 15.85 -15.06
C GLU A 37 14.03 16.64 -15.80
N ASP A 38 13.94 16.46 -17.11
CA ASP A 38 12.88 17.07 -17.92
C ASP A 38 11.57 16.30 -17.81
N ILE A 39 10.72 16.76 -16.93
CA ILE A 39 9.40 16.14 -16.67
C ILE A 39 8.37 16.35 -17.79
N ASN A 40 8.69 17.09 -18.85
CA ASN A 40 7.81 17.20 -20.03
C ASN A 40 7.92 15.96 -20.92
N LEU A 41 8.97 15.17 -20.75
CA LEU A 41 9.18 13.89 -21.44
C LEU A 41 8.81 12.73 -20.52
N TRP A 42 8.17 11.70 -21.07
CA TRP A 42 7.85 10.48 -20.33
C TRP A 42 9.08 9.85 -19.68
N ASP A 43 10.16 9.70 -20.44
CA ASP A 43 11.44 9.18 -19.92
C ASP A 43 12.01 10.04 -18.80
N GLY A 44 11.98 11.36 -18.95
CA GLY A 44 12.44 12.30 -17.94
C GLY A 44 11.61 12.18 -16.66
N TYR A 45 10.30 12.05 -16.78
CA TYR A 45 9.40 11.83 -15.65
C TYR A 45 9.72 10.51 -14.91
N LEU A 46 9.93 9.40 -15.64
CA LEU A 46 10.32 8.13 -15.05
C LEU A 46 11.72 8.18 -14.41
N LYS A 47 12.68 8.88 -15.03
CA LYS A 47 14.01 9.12 -14.45
C LYS A 47 13.93 9.95 -13.18
N ALA A 48 13.05 10.96 -13.13
CA ALA A 48 12.82 11.75 -11.94
C ALA A 48 12.33 10.88 -10.78
N HIS A 49 11.42 9.94 -11.02
CA HIS A 49 11.00 8.98 -10.00
C HIS A 49 12.17 8.11 -9.52
N ARG A 50 12.99 7.55 -10.42
CA ARG A 50 14.18 6.75 -10.04
C ARG A 50 15.17 7.56 -9.21
N SER A 51 15.46 8.80 -9.62
CA SER A 51 16.33 9.71 -8.89
C SER A 51 15.83 9.98 -7.47
N ARG A 52 14.52 10.25 -7.31
CA ARG A 52 13.94 10.51 -5.99
C ARG A 52 13.86 9.25 -5.12
N ARG A 53 13.57 8.09 -5.70
CA ARG A 53 13.61 6.81 -4.99
C ARG A 53 15.01 6.52 -4.45
N LEU A 54 16.05 6.75 -5.27
CA LEU A 54 17.45 6.60 -4.84
C LEU A 54 17.76 7.52 -3.66
N PHE A 55 17.40 8.80 -3.75
CA PHE A 55 17.57 9.75 -2.64
C PHE A 55 16.90 9.26 -1.35
N PHE A 56 15.66 8.76 -1.43
CA PHE A 56 14.97 8.24 -0.24
C PHE A 56 15.66 6.99 0.33
N LYS A 57 16.19 6.12 -0.52
CA LYS A 57 17.00 4.96 -0.09
C LYS A 57 18.27 5.38 0.64
N GLU A 58 18.98 6.38 0.13
CA GLU A 58 20.17 6.95 0.77
C GLU A 58 19.84 7.54 2.15
N MET A 59 18.62 8.03 2.33
CA MET A 59 18.08 8.48 3.62
C MET A 59 17.53 7.34 4.50
N GLY A 60 17.68 6.09 4.08
CA GLY A 60 17.30 4.91 4.85
C GLY A 60 15.90 4.35 4.56
N ALA A 61 15.21 4.84 3.52
CA ALA A 61 13.91 4.28 3.15
C ALA A 61 14.03 2.82 2.68
N THR A 62 13.11 1.99 3.13
CA THR A 62 12.97 0.59 2.70
C THR A 62 11.70 0.34 1.90
N ALA A 63 10.77 1.32 1.87
CA ALA A 63 9.48 1.18 1.23
C ALA A 63 9.06 2.41 0.44
N SER A 64 8.17 2.18 -0.52
CA SER A 64 7.30 3.18 -1.15
C SER A 64 5.86 2.97 -0.72
N ASP A 65 5.02 4.00 -0.89
CA ASP A 65 3.63 3.99 -0.45
C ASP A 65 2.73 4.69 -1.48
N HIS A 66 1.56 4.11 -1.78
CA HIS A 66 0.67 4.54 -2.86
C HIS A 66 -0.79 4.52 -2.41
N GLY A 67 -1.37 5.72 -2.27
CA GLY A 67 -2.75 5.94 -1.79
C GLY A 67 -3.68 6.40 -2.92
N HIS A 68 -3.95 5.52 -3.88
CA HIS A 68 -4.79 5.84 -5.02
C HIS A 68 -6.30 5.66 -4.71
N PRO A 69 -7.20 6.34 -5.44
CA PRO A 69 -8.64 6.17 -5.25
C PRO A 69 -9.12 4.74 -5.54
N THR A 70 -8.48 4.06 -6.50
CA THR A 70 -8.80 2.70 -6.93
C THR A 70 -7.54 1.81 -6.87
N ALA A 71 -7.73 0.49 -6.93
CA ALA A 71 -6.63 -0.47 -7.08
C ALA A 71 -6.22 -0.67 -8.54
N ARG A 72 -6.80 0.08 -9.48
CA ARG A 72 -6.56 -0.08 -10.91
C ARG A 72 -5.08 -0.03 -11.24
N THR A 73 -4.63 -0.98 -12.04
CA THR A 73 -3.31 -1.00 -12.67
C THR A 73 -3.46 -1.10 -14.19
N GLU A 74 -2.47 -0.65 -14.91
CA GLU A 74 -2.36 -0.75 -16.36
C GLU A 74 -0.94 -1.23 -16.72
N ASN A 75 -0.77 -1.88 -17.84
CA ASN A 75 0.54 -2.18 -18.40
C ASN A 75 0.55 -1.77 -19.87
N LEU A 76 0.53 -0.47 -20.09
CA LEU A 76 0.51 0.16 -21.40
C LEU A 76 1.86 -0.01 -22.11
N SER A 77 1.83 -0.08 -23.45
CA SER A 77 3.05 0.07 -24.22
C SER A 77 3.69 1.44 -23.97
N TYR A 78 4.99 1.55 -24.24
CA TYR A 78 5.71 2.82 -24.09
C TYR A 78 5.02 3.99 -24.82
N GLN A 79 4.57 3.73 -26.05
CA GLN A 79 3.92 4.75 -26.89
C GLN A 79 2.57 5.20 -26.32
N GLU A 80 1.75 4.26 -25.84
CA GLU A 80 0.47 4.57 -25.19
C GLU A 80 0.68 5.34 -23.89
N ALA A 81 1.62 4.94 -23.06
CA ALA A 81 1.94 5.62 -21.81
C ALA A 81 2.46 7.05 -22.07
N GLU A 82 3.35 7.23 -23.06
CA GLU A 82 3.84 8.55 -23.46
C GLU A 82 2.72 9.44 -24.00
N GLN A 83 1.82 8.91 -24.82
CA GLN A 83 0.68 9.66 -25.34
C GLN A 83 -0.28 10.08 -24.23
N LEU A 84 -0.59 9.16 -23.30
CA LEU A 84 -1.42 9.44 -22.15
C LEU A 84 -0.79 10.53 -21.28
N TYR A 85 0.51 10.44 -21.00
CA TYR A 85 1.24 11.42 -20.23
C TYR A 85 1.23 12.82 -20.88
N LYS A 86 1.40 12.91 -22.20
CA LYS A 86 1.29 14.18 -22.96
C LYS A 86 -0.09 14.82 -22.78
N ARG A 87 -1.17 14.04 -22.81
CA ARG A 87 -2.54 14.54 -22.57
C ARG A 87 -2.73 15.01 -21.12
N ILE A 88 -2.18 14.27 -20.15
CA ILE A 88 -2.17 14.68 -18.72
C ILE A 88 -1.49 16.05 -18.55
N LEU A 89 -0.31 16.25 -19.16
CA LEU A 89 0.41 17.53 -19.09
C LEU A 89 -0.36 18.67 -19.74
N ALA A 90 -1.02 18.40 -20.86
CA ALA A 90 -1.86 19.38 -21.58
C ALA A 90 -3.18 19.70 -20.86
N LYS A 91 -3.54 18.96 -19.77
CA LYS A 91 -4.86 18.99 -19.12
C LYS A 91 -6.01 18.64 -20.07
N ASP A 92 -5.75 17.82 -21.06
CA ASP A 92 -6.71 17.29 -22.03
C ASP A 92 -6.97 15.80 -21.75
N PHE A 93 -7.59 15.52 -20.61
CA PHE A 93 -7.86 14.15 -20.17
C PHE A 93 -9.23 14.06 -19.48
N THR A 94 -9.80 12.87 -19.53
CA THR A 94 -11.00 12.48 -18.78
C THR A 94 -10.62 11.88 -17.42
N SER A 95 -11.58 11.77 -16.49
CA SER A 95 -11.34 11.06 -15.21
C SER A 95 -10.97 9.60 -15.41
N GLU A 96 -11.47 8.95 -16.47
CA GLU A 96 -11.06 7.60 -16.86
C GLU A 96 -9.58 7.54 -17.24
N GLU A 97 -9.08 8.51 -17.99
CA GLU A 97 -7.67 8.60 -18.36
C GLU A 97 -6.78 9.00 -17.18
N ALA A 98 -7.30 9.80 -16.26
CA ALA A 98 -6.60 10.05 -15.00
C ALA A 98 -6.42 8.77 -14.19
N ASP A 99 -7.45 7.94 -14.12
CA ASP A 99 -7.39 6.64 -13.43
C ASP A 99 -6.46 5.65 -14.15
N ARG A 100 -6.49 5.61 -15.49
CA ARG A 100 -5.53 4.83 -16.29
C ARG A 100 -4.08 5.27 -16.05
N PHE A 101 -3.83 6.57 -15.97
CA PHE A 101 -2.50 7.11 -15.70
C PHE A 101 -2.01 6.70 -14.31
N ARG A 102 -2.84 6.85 -13.26
CA ARG A 102 -2.52 6.34 -11.92
C ARG A 102 -2.21 4.85 -11.94
N GLY A 103 -3.02 4.08 -12.68
CA GLY A 103 -2.81 2.63 -12.84
C GLY A 103 -1.51 2.27 -13.54
N GLN A 104 -1.14 2.99 -14.61
CA GLN A 104 0.16 2.82 -15.27
C GLN A 104 1.30 3.12 -14.29
N MET A 105 1.16 4.18 -13.49
CA MET A 105 2.21 4.54 -12.54
C MET A 105 2.38 3.51 -11.43
N LEU A 106 1.33 2.81 -10.98
CA LEU A 106 1.49 1.67 -10.06
C LEU A 106 2.36 0.56 -10.67
N THR A 107 2.16 0.23 -11.92
CA THR A 107 2.98 -0.78 -12.62
C THR A 107 4.42 -0.30 -12.81
N GLU A 108 4.63 0.97 -13.18
CA GLU A 108 5.98 1.54 -13.25
C GLU A 108 6.69 1.55 -11.89
N MET A 109 5.98 1.87 -10.80
CA MET A 109 6.53 1.80 -9.45
C MET A 109 6.88 0.38 -9.03
N ALA A 110 6.10 -0.63 -9.43
CA ALA A 110 6.40 -2.04 -9.19
C ALA A 110 7.67 -2.48 -9.95
N LYS A 111 7.80 -2.07 -11.23
CA LYS A 111 9.02 -2.28 -12.02
C LYS A 111 10.25 -1.64 -11.36
N MET A 112 10.12 -0.39 -10.90
CA MET A 112 11.19 0.29 -10.15
C MET A 112 11.51 -0.42 -8.83
N SER A 113 10.52 -1.01 -8.15
CA SER A 113 10.75 -1.81 -6.94
C SER A 113 11.52 -3.11 -7.23
N CYS A 114 11.36 -3.69 -8.43
CA CYS A 114 12.23 -4.78 -8.88
C CYS A 114 13.68 -4.30 -9.14
N GLU A 115 13.86 -3.04 -9.57
CA GLU A 115 15.18 -2.45 -9.84
C GLU A 115 15.94 -2.09 -8.56
N ASP A 116 15.25 -1.44 -7.61
CA ASP A 116 15.88 -0.82 -6.43
C ASP A 116 15.63 -1.55 -5.11
N GLY A 117 14.72 -2.54 -5.10
CA GLY A 117 14.42 -3.37 -3.95
C GLY A 117 13.54 -2.71 -2.88
N LEU A 118 12.95 -1.53 -3.13
CA LEU A 118 11.99 -0.94 -2.20
C LEU A 118 10.71 -1.78 -2.14
N VAL A 119 10.23 -2.02 -0.94
CA VAL A 119 8.92 -2.65 -0.71
C VAL A 119 7.82 -1.69 -1.19
N MET A 120 6.82 -2.22 -1.88
CA MET A 120 5.73 -1.39 -2.41
C MET A 120 4.47 -1.59 -1.58
N GLN A 121 3.93 -0.50 -1.01
CA GLN A 121 2.65 -0.52 -0.29
C GLN A 121 1.56 0.09 -1.18
N ILE A 122 0.39 -0.56 -1.24
CA ILE A 122 -0.78 -0.09 -1.99
C ILE A 122 -1.98 -0.10 -1.04
N HIS A 123 -2.62 1.08 -0.84
CA HIS A 123 -3.77 1.24 0.05
C HIS A 123 -4.86 2.08 -0.62
N PRO A 124 -5.65 1.47 -1.51
CA PRO A 124 -6.70 2.16 -2.26
C PRO A 124 -8.04 2.16 -1.51
N GLY A 125 -9.03 2.82 -2.11
CA GLY A 125 -10.44 2.63 -1.79
C GLY A 125 -10.99 3.56 -0.71
N SER A 126 -10.28 4.60 -0.31
CA SER A 126 -10.84 5.66 0.53
C SER A 126 -11.55 6.72 -0.32
N ARG A 127 -12.87 6.83 -0.14
CA ARG A 127 -13.63 7.97 -0.67
C ARG A 127 -13.50 9.14 0.29
N ARG A 128 -12.49 9.97 0.03
CA ARG A 128 -12.13 11.09 0.89
C ARG A 128 -13.13 12.24 0.77
N ASN A 129 -13.29 12.98 1.88
CA ASN A 129 -14.09 14.20 1.95
C ASN A 129 -15.52 13.99 1.43
N HIS A 130 -16.19 12.91 1.81
CA HIS A 130 -17.50 12.49 1.29
C HIS A 130 -18.60 13.56 1.47
N SER A 131 -18.51 14.42 2.49
CA SER A 131 -19.44 15.54 2.71
C SER A 131 -18.93 16.81 2.04
N ASN A 132 -19.56 17.22 0.93
CA ASN A 132 -19.23 18.48 0.27
C ASN A 132 -19.35 19.70 1.21
N LYS A 133 -20.40 19.74 2.06
CA LYS A 133 -20.62 20.85 3.00
C LYS A 133 -19.45 21.02 4.00
N ILE A 134 -18.90 19.90 4.47
CA ILE A 134 -17.75 19.93 5.40
C ILE A 134 -16.48 20.31 4.64
N PHE A 135 -16.28 19.72 3.48
CA PHE A 135 -15.15 20.04 2.63
C PHE A 135 -15.09 21.51 2.23
N ASP A 136 -16.23 22.07 1.78
CA ASP A 136 -16.31 23.49 1.36
C ASP A 136 -16.06 24.45 2.52
N LYS A 137 -16.51 24.08 3.74
CA LYS A 137 -16.38 24.94 4.92
C LYS A 137 -15.02 24.84 5.60
N PHE A 138 -14.42 23.64 5.67
CA PHE A 138 -13.28 23.37 6.52
C PHE A 138 -12.05 22.84 5.77
N GLY A 139 -12.18 22.49 4.49
CA GLY A 139 -11.09 21.94 3.66
C GLY A 139 -10.86 20.46 3.86
N LEU A 140 -9.68 20.01 3.43
CA LEU A 140 -9.25 18.60 3.46
C LEU A 140 -9.06 18.06 4.89
N ASP A 141 -9.15 16.74 5.02
CA ASP A 141 -8.79 15.97 6.21
C ASP A 141 -9.55 16.39 7.49
N LYS A 142 -10.85 16.63 7.35
CA LYS A 142 -11.75 16.97 8.46
C LYS A 142 -12.71 15.83 8.84
N GLY A 143 -12.30 14.57 8.58
CA GLY A 143 -13.16 13.41 8.66
C GLY A 143 -14.01 13.24 7.40
N PHE A 144 -15.08 12.44 7.48
CA PHE A 144 -15.92 12.09 6.34
C PHE A 144 -15.19 11.33 5.22
N ASP A 145 -14.15 10.57 5.55
CA ASP A 145 -13.60 9.57 4.66
C ASP A 145 -14.39 8.28 4.86
N ILE A 146 -14.85 7.68 3.76
CA ILE A 146 -15.71 6.49 3.79
C ILE A 146 -15.04 5.38 2.97
N PRO A 147 -15.00 4.14 3.48
CA PRO A 147 -14.57 2.99 2.70
C PRO A 147 -15.42 2.81 1.44
N GLY A 148 -14.77 2.62 0.31
CA GLY A 148 -15.42 2.28 -0.95
C GLY A 148 -15.24 0.81 -1.28
N ARG A 149 -16.18 0.25 -2.05
CA ARG A 149 -15.99 -1.07 -2.64
C ARG A 149 -14.78 -1.05 -3.56
N THR A 150 -13.89 -2.04 -3.41
CA THR A 150 -12.65 -2.14 -4.19
C THR A 150 -12.58 -3.51 -4.87
N ASP A 151 -12.41 -3.52 -6.19
CA ASP A 151 -12.09 -4.71 -6.98
C ASP A 151 -10.56 -4.84 -7.04
N TYR A 152 -10.03 -5.94 -6.54
CA TYR A 152 -8.60 -6.24 -6.60
C TYR A 152 -8.24 -7.22 -7.70
N VAL A 153 -9.11 -8.18 -8.00
CA VAL A 153 -8.82 -9.26 -8.97
C VAL A 153 -8.59 -8.71 -10.37
N SER A 154 -9.56 -7.94 -10.87
CA SER A 154 -9.43 -7.35 -12.21
C SER A 154 -8.44 -6.20 -12.22
N ALA A 155 -8.47 -5.39 -11.16
CA ALA A 155 -7.69 -4.16 -11.09
C ALA A 155 -6.18 -4.40 -11.00
N LEU A 156 -5.72 -5.41 -10.24
CA LEU A 156 -4.30 -5.71 -10.09
C LEU A 156 -3.76 -6.64 -11.19
N LYS A 157 -4.63 -7.21 -12.03
CA LYS A 157 -4.18 -8.21 -13.02
C LYS A 157 -3.08 -7.70 -13.95
N PRO A 158 -3.13 -6.48 -14.55
CA PRO A 158 -2.04 -6.01 -15.41
C PRO A 158 -0.69 -5.93 -14.71
N LEU A 159 -0.65 -5.48 -13.45
CA LEU A 159 0.57 -5.42 -12.64
C LEU A 159 1.06 -6.81 -12.27
N LEU A 160 0.15 -7.71 -11.87
CA LEU A 160 0.52 -9.06 -11.44
C LEU A 160 0.97 -9.95 -12.59
N ASP A 161 0.44 -9.75 -13.79
CA ASP A 161 0.95 -10.42 -15.00
C ASP A 161 2.41 -10.02 -15.28
N GLU A 162 2.80 -8.79 -14.96
CA GLU A 162 4.16 -8.28 -15.18
C GLU A 162 5.14 -8.73 -14.08
N VAL A 163 4.77 -8.58 -12.81
CA VAL A 163 5.71 -8.75 -11.69
C VAL A 163 5.24 -9.72 -10.60
N GLY A 164 4.02 -10.24 -10.65
CA GLY A 164 3.41 -10.98 -9.54
C GLY A 164 4.15 -12.27 -9.15
N LEU A 165 4.87 -12.90 -10.08
CA LEU A 165 5.63 -14.14 -9.84
C LEU A 165 7.08 -13.87 -9.35
N ARG A 166 7.46 -12.61 -9.15
CA ARG A 166 8.78 -12.24 -8.62
C ARG A 166 8.88 -12.58 -7.13
N THR A 167 9.92 -13.31 -6.74
CA THR A 167 10.19 -13.69 -5.34
C THR A 167 11.07 -12.67 -4.60
N ASP A 168 11.70 -11.76 -5.31
CA ASP A 168 12.54 -10.67 -4.79
C ASP A 168 11.77 -9.35 -4.61
N LEU A 169 10.53 -9.29 -5.13
CA LEU A 169 9.60 -8.17 -4.94
C LEU A 169 8.66 -8.43 -3.76
N THR A 170 8.36 -7.40 -2.99
CA THR A 170 7.32 -7.42 -1.97
C THR A 170 6.33 -6.29 -2.23
N ILE A 171 5.09 -6.66 -2.50
CA ILE A 171 3.94 -5.73 -2.61
C ILE A 171 2.99 -6.03 -1.45
N ILE A 172 2.73 -5.02 -0.62
CA ILE A 172 1.84 -5.13 0.54
C ILE A 172 0.52 -4.46 0.19
N LEU A 173 -0.56 -5.23 0.23
CA LEU A 173 -1.91 -4.75 -0.06
C LEU A 173 -2.66 -4.45 1.24
N PHE A 174 -3.16 -3.23 1.36
CA PHE A 174 -4.10 -2.83 2.40
C PHE A 174 -5.47 -2.59 1.80
N THR A 175 -6.53 -2.83 2.56
CA THR A 175 -7.90 -2.57 2.10
C THR A 175 -8.73 -1.89 3.16
N LEU A 176 -9.66 -1.03 2.71
CA LEU A 176 -10.79 -0.56 3.48
C LEU A 176 -12.09 -1.32 3.13
N ASP A 177 -12.02 -2.26 2.20
CA ASP A 177 -13.13 -3.15 1.85
C ASP A 177 -12.95 -4.52 2.52
N GLU A 178 -13.46 -4.64 3.75
CA GLU A 178 -13.38 -5.88 4.53
C GLU A 178 -13.98 -7.08 3.78
N SER A 179 -14.96 -6.87 2.90
CA SER A 179 -15.60 -7.93 2.12
C SER A 179 -14.66 -8.57 1.07
N SER A 180 -13.56 -7.92 0.75
CA SER A 180 -12.57 -8.42 -0.22
C SER A 180 -11.55 -9.41 0.37
N TYR A 181 -11.43 -9.52 1.68
CA TYR A 181 -10.38 -10.35 2.32
C TYR A 181 -10.44 -11.82 1.89
N SER A 182 -11.55 -12.50 2.15
CA SER A 182 -11.67 -13.95 1.85
C SER A 182 -11.87 -14.22 0.37
N ARG A 183 -12.58 -13.34 -0.34
CA ARG A 183 -12.95 -13.54 -1.74
C ARG A 183 -11.80 -13.27 -2.71
N GLU A 184 -10.98 -12.27 -2.45
CA GLU A 184 -10.00 -11.75 -3.41
C GLU A 184 -8.58 -11.77 -2.85
N LEU A 185 -8.34 -11.07 -1.74
CA LEU A 185 -7.00 -10.77 -1.26
C LEU A 185 -6.26 -12.00 -0.72
N ALA A 186 -6.93 -12.84 0.09
CA ALA A 186 -6.29 -14.02 0.64
C ALA A 186 -5.95 -15.05 -0.46
N PRO A 187 -6.83 -15.39 -1.42
CA PRO A 187 -6.47 -16.22 -2.57
C PRO A 187 -5.31 -15.65 -3.39
N MET A 188 -5.30 -14.34 -3.64
CA MET A 188 -4.22 -13.71 -4.41
C MET A 188 -2.89 -13.79 -3.69
N ALA A 189 -2.84 -13.46 -2.39
CA ALA A 189 -1.62 -13.57 -1.59
C ALA A 189 -1.16 -15.02 -1.41
N GLY A 190 -2.07 -15.98 -1.50
CA GLY A 190 -1.75 -17.42 -1.46
C GLY A 190 -1.07 -17.94 -2.73
N VAL A 191 -1.23 -17.27 -3.89
CA VAL A 191 -0.71 -17.75 -5.18
C VAL A 191 0.36 -16.86 -5.80
N TYR A 192 0.39 -15.57 -5.50
CA TYR A 192 1.40 -14.64 -6.01
C TYR A 192 2.52 -14.41 -4.99
N PRO A 193 3.75 -14.89 -5.22
CA PRO A 193 4.83 -14.74 -4.25
C PRO A 193 5.22 -13.29 -3.96
N ALA A 194 4.97 -12.36 -4.88
CA ALA A 194 5.21 -10.94 -4.65
C ALA A 194 4.22 -10.29 -3.68
N LEU A 195 3.03 -10.91 -3.43
CA LEU A 195 1.99 -10.29 -2.63
C LEU A 195 2.05 -10.70 -1.15
N LYS A 196 1.81 -9.72 -0.28
CA LYS A 196 1.51 -9.92 1.14
C LYS A 196 0.33 -9.04 1.54
N LEU A 197 -0.42 -9.50 2.56
CA LEU A 197 -1.51 -8.71 3.11
C LEU A 197 -1.02 -7.86 4.27
N GLY A 198 -1.31 -6.56 4.21
CA GLY A 198 -1.23 -5.66 5.34
C GLY A 198 -2.32 -5.97 6.37
N PRO A 199 -2.13 -5.59 7.65
CA PRO A 199 -3.16 -5.74 8.67
C PRO A 199 -4.38 -4.86 8.36
N PRO A 200 -5.49 -5.08 9.08
CA PRO A 200 -6.66 -4.19 8.99
C PRO A 200 -6.27 -2.74 9.22
N TRP A 201 -6.80 -1.88 8.38
CA TRP A 201 -6.49 -0.46 8.34
C TRP A 201 -7.73 0.37 8.63
N TRP A 202 -7.59 1.53 9.31
CA TRP A 202 -8.66 2.42 9.74
C TRP A 202 -9.85 1.66 10.36
N PHE A 203 -11.07 1.86 9.86
CA PHE A 203 -12.33 1.37 10.42
C PHE A 203 -12.34 -0.11 10.85
N PHE A 204 -11.40 -0.92 10.39
CA PHE A 204 -11.31 -2.37 10.65
C PHE A 204 -10.12 -2.75 11.54
N ASP A 205 -9.40 -1.79 12.07
CA ASP A 205 -8.29 -1.96 13.00
C ASP A 205 -8.74 -1.98 14.49
N SER A 206 -10.01 -2.27 14.72
CA SER A 206 -10.59 -2.57 16.02
C SER A 206 -10.35 -4.03 16.41
N PHE A 207 -10.58 -4.37 17.69
CA PHE A 207 -10.47 -5.74 18.19
C PHE A 207 -11.25 -6.74 17.30
N GLU A 208 -12.54 -6.46 17.05
CA GLU A 208 -13.39 -7.33 16.25
C GLU A 208 -13.01 -7.36 14.75
N GLY A 209 -12.56 -6.22 14.21
CA GLY A 209 -12.09 -6.16 12.83
C GLY A 209 -10.81 -6.95 12.60
N MET A 210 -9.86 -6.86 13.53
CA MET A 210 -8.61 -7.66 13.49
C MET A 210 -8.91 -9.16 13.62
N LYS A 211 -9.87 -9.55 14.47
CA LYS A 211 -10.30 -10.95 14.60
C LYS A 211 -10.90 -11.46 13.29
N ARG A 212 -11.86 -10.73 12.70
CA ARG A 212 -12.44 -11.10 11.40
C ARG A 212 -11.40 -11.19 10.28
N PHE A 213 -10.39 -10.32 10.30
CA PHE A 213 -9.27 -10.41 9.35
C PHE A 213 -8.57 -11.76 9.44
N ARG A 214 -8.20 -12.20 10.65
CA ARG A 214 -7.56 -13.52 10.84
C ARG A 214 -8.46 -14.66 10.39
N GLU A 215 -9.74 -14.63 10.76
CA GLU A 215 -10.72 -15.63 10.36
C GLU A 215 -10.91 -15.67 8.83
N SER A 216 -10.89 -14.53 8.16
CA SER A 216 -11.13 -14.42 6.71
C SER A 216 -9.92 -14.77 5.85
N THR A 217 -8.70 -14.72 6.40
CA THR A 217 -7.48 -14.83 5.58
C THR A 217 -6.64 -16.05 5.88
N THR A 218 -6.59 -16.51 7.14
CA THR A 218 -5.61 -17.51 7.58
C THR A 218 -5.72 -18.84 6.84
N GLU A 219 -6.93 -19.35 6.59
CA GLU A 219 -7.10 -20.66 5.93
C GLU A 219 -6.63 -20.65 4.47
N THR A 220 -6.67 -19.50 3.80
CA THR A 220 -6.36 -19.40 2.37
C THR A 220 -4.94 -18.92 2.11
N CYS A 221 -4.46 -17.90 2.84
CA CYS A 221 -3.10 -17.37 2.61
C CYS A 221 -2.11 -17.75 3.73
N GLY A 222 -2.57 -18.28 4.86
CA GLY A 222 -1.73 -18.54 6.01
C GLY A 222 -1.27 -17.26 6.72
N PHE A 223 -0.46 -17.43 7.78
CA PHE A 223 0.09 -16.29 8.52
C PHE A 223 1.24 -15.59 7.77
N TYR A 224 2.08 -16.34 7.08
CA TYR A 224 3.34 -15.90 6.51
C TYR A 224 3.19 -15.13 5.18
N ASN A 225 2.00 -15.13 4.57
CA ASN A 225 1.65 -14.24 3.46
C ASN A 225 0.98 -12.94 3.95
N THR A 226 1.00 -12.67 5.26
CA THR A 226 0.68 -11.38 5.87
C THR A 226 1.95 -10.71 6.39
N VAL A 227 1.87 -9.44 6.74
CA VAL A 227 3.02 -8.68 7.30
C VAL A 227 2.97 -8.57 8.83
N GLY A 228 2.15 -9.39 9.50
CA GLY A 228 1.94 -9.23 10.93
C GLY A 228 1.15 -7.97 11.24
N PHE A 229 1.62 -7.17 12.20
CA PHE A 229 1.00 -5.90 12.53
C PHE A 229 1.98 -4.74 12.34
N ASN A 230 1.56 -3.74 11.58
CA ASN A 230 2.14 -2.41 11.51
C ASN A 230 1.02 -1.38 11.71
N ASP A 231 1.30 -0.35 12.49
CA ASP A 231 0.30 0.63 12.87
C ASP A 231 0.35 1.86 11.96
N ASP A 232 -0.78 2.21 11.36
CA ASP A 232 -0.96 3.47 10.61
C ASP A 232 -1.57 4.52 11.54
N THR A 233 -0.77 5.00 12.49
CA THR A 233 -1.24 5.99 13.46
C THR A 233 -0.82 7.41 13.13
N ARG A 234 -1.69 8.37 13.48
CA ARG A 234 -1.37 9.80 13.51
C ARG A 234 -0.93 10.28 14.89
N ALA A 235 -1.04 9.43 15.90
CA ALA A 235 -0.79 9.79 17.31
C ALA A 235 0.26 8.86 17.92
N PHE A 236 1.50 9.32 18.05
CA PHE A 236 2.60 8.52 18.61
C PHE A 236 2.27 7.88 19.95
N CYS A 237 1.52 8.56 20.81
CA CYS A 237 1.13 8.02 22.10
C CYS A 237 0.18 6.83 22.03
N SER A 238 -0.51 6.60 20.91
CA SER A 238 -1.41 5.45 20.72
C SER A 238 -0.69 4.19 20.23
N ILE A 239 0.52 4.30 19.67
CA ILE A 239 1.26 3.17 19.11
C ILE A 239 1.38 1.99 20.09
N PRO A 240 1.84 2.17 21.34
CA PRO A 240 1.97 1.05 22.28
C PRO A 240 0.64 0.35 22.57
N ALA A 241 -0.45 1.11 22.72
CA ALA A 241 -1.77 0.57 23.00
C ALA A 241 -2.32 -0.22 21.80
N ARG A 242 -2.13 0.28 20.59
CA ARG A 242 -2.57 -0.40 19.36
C ARG A 242 -1.81 -1.69 19.11
N HIS A 243 -0.50 -1.70 19.32
CA HIS A 243 0.31 -2.92 19.27
C HIS A 243 -0.08 -3.91 20.38
N ASP A 244 -0.45 -3.45 21.57
CA ASP A 244 -0.94 -4.33 22.65
C ASP A 244 -2.28 -5.00 22.26
N VAL A 245 -3.22 -4.22 21.70
CA VAL A 245 -4.49 -4.75 21.20
C VAL A 245 -4.26 -5.79 20.12
N ALA A 246 -3.41 -5.52 19.11
CA ALA A 246 -3.10 -6.43 18.03
C ALA A 246 -2.51 -7.76 18.56
N ARG A 247 -1.54 -7.70 19.49
CA ARG A 247 -0.97 -8.91 20.13
C ARG A 247 -2.02 -9.73 20.87
N ARG A 248 -2.95 -9.08 21.58
CA ARG A 248 -4.03 -9.78 22.29
C ARG A 248 -4.98 -10.48 21.33
N VAL A 249 -5.33 -9.83 20.23
CA VAL A 249 -6.19 -10.43 19.19
C VAL A 249 -5.50 -11.63 18.56
N ASP A 250 -4.25 -11.47 18.13
CA ASP A 250 -3.49 -12.55 17.50
C ASP A 250 -3.30 -13.74 18.44
N CYS A 251 -2.92 -13.51 19.70
CA CYS A 251 -2.79 -14.57 20.69
C CYS A 251 -4.13 -15.25 21.00
N SER A 252 -5.24 -14.49 21.07
CA SER A 252 -6.57 -15.08 21.25
C SER A 252 -6.96 -16.00 20.10
N TYR A 253 -6.74 -15.54 18.88
CA TYR A 253 -7.02 -16.33 17.67
C TYR A 253 -6.15 -17.61 17.62
N LEU A 254 -4.86 -17.49 17.93
CA LEU A 254 -3.96 -18.67 17.98
C LEU A 254 -4.38 -19.66 19.08
N ALA A 255 -4.81 -19.18 20.25
CA ALA A 255 -5.33 -20.03 21.33
C ALA A 255 -6.61 -20.76 20.92
N GLU A 256 -7.51 -20.13 20.14
CA GLU A 256 -8.68 -20.80 19.55
C GLU A 256 -8.26 -21.93 18.58
N LEU A 257 -7.23 -21.71 17.75
CA LEU A 257 -6.71 -22.74 16.86
C LEU A 257 -6.09 -23.92 17.62
N VAL A 258 -5.35 -23.65 18.68
CA VAL A 258 -4.75 -24.68 19.54
C VAL A 258 -5.84 -25.49 20.25
N SER A 259 -6.80 -24.82 20.88
CA SER A 259 -7.88 -25.48 21.63
C SER A 259 -8.78 -26.34 20.73
N SER A 260 -8.91 -25.98 19.45
CA SER A 260 -9.66 -26.76 18.46
C SER A 260 -8.81 -27.82 17.74
N GLY A 261 -7.54 -28.00 18.11
CA GLY A 261 -6.63 -28.98 17.52
C GLY A 261 -6.17 -28.67 16.09
N ARG A 262 -6.32 -27.41 15.64
CA ARG A 262 -5.90 -26.96 14.29
C ARG A 262 -4.46 -26.45 14.23
N LEU A 263 -3.85 -26.16 15.39
CA LEU A 263 -2.48 -25.70 15.52
C LEU A 263 -1.86 -26.31 16.77
N ARG A 264 -0.58 -26.67 16.75
CA ARG A 264 0.13 -27.12 17.94
C ARG A 264 0.56 -25.92 18.78
N GLU A 265 0.62 -26.10 20.10
CA GLU A 265 0.94 -25.02 21.03
C GLU A 265 2.33 -24.39 20.76
N ASN A 266 3.34 -25.21 20.49
CA ASN A 266 4.68 -24.70 20.16
C ASN A 266 4.70 -23.87 18.87
N GLU A 267 3.95 -24.27 17.85
CA GLU A 267 3.79 -23.51 16.60
C GLU A 267 3.06 -22.18 16.86
N ALA A 268 2.06 -22.17 17.74
CA ALA A 268 1.36 -20.95 18.10
C ALA A 268 2.29 -19.90 18.74
N TYR A 269 3.25 -20.31 19.58
CA TYR A 269 4.25 -19.38 20.14
C TYR A 269 5.17 -18.79 19.06
N GLU A 270 5.63 -19.59 18.11
CA GLU A 270 6.46 -19.14 17.00
C GLU A 270 5.69 -18.13 16.14
N VAL A 271 4.46 -18.47 15.75
CA VAL A 271 3.60 -17.60 14.95
C VAL A 271 3.26 -16.30 15.71
N ALA A 272 3.00 -16.35 17.02
CA ALA A 272 2.71 -15.17 17.83
C ALA A 272 3.89 -14.16 17.81
N TYR A 273 5.12 -14.66 17.92
CA TYR A 273 6.33 -13.83 17.81
C TYR A 273 6.44 -13.21 16.42
N ASP A 274 6.25 -14.01 15.38
CA ASP A 274 6.35 -13.54 14.00
C ASP A 274 5.27 -12.53 13.65
N LEU A 275 4.03 -12.74 14.08
CA LEU A 275 2.94 -11.76 13.88
C LEU A 275 3.19 -10.43 14.59
N ALA A 276 3.80 -10.47 15.79
CA ALA A 276 4.06 -9.28 16.57
C ALA A 276 5.30 -8.49 16.09
N TYR A 277 6.27 -9.16 15.45
CA TYR A 277 7.57 -8.56 15.15
C TYR A 277 8.23 -9.09 13.87
N GLY A 278 8.43 -10.40 13.76
CA GLY A 278 9.28 -11.03 12.74
C GLY A 278 8.79 -10.75 11.32
N LEU A 279 7.47 -10.86 11.08
CA LEU A 279 6.89 -10.66 9.76
C LEU A 279 7.00 -9.19 9.30
N ALA A 280 6.70 -8.23 10.16
CA ALA A 280 6.83 -6.82 9.81
C ALA A 280 8.30 -6.46 9.50
N LYS A 281 9.23 -6.90 10.36
CA LYS A 281 10.66 -6.68 10.15
C LYS A 281 11.13 -7.25 8.81
N SER A 282 10.80 -8.50 8.52
CA SER A 282 11.17 -9.17 7.27
C SER A 282 10.52 -8.54 6.04
N ALA A 283 9.20 -8.28 6.09
CA ALA A 283 8.47 -7.72 4.95
C ALA A 283 8.96 -6.33 4.56
N TYR A 284 9.33 -5.49 5.53
CA TYR A 284 9.86 -4.14 5.28
C TYR A 284 11.38 -4.06 5.19
N LYS A 285 12.09 -5.20 5.29
CA LYS A 285 13.57 -5.27 5.18
C LYS A 285 14.29 -4.38 6.21
N LEU A 286 13.81 -4.41 7.49
CA LEU A 286 14.28 -3.57 8.59
C LEU A 286 15.42 -4.22 9.41
#